data_e31ba73f327362ffbdeaa9f022266313
#
_entry.id   e31ba73f327362ffbdeaa9f022266313
#
_cell.length_a   1.000
_cell.length_b   1.000
_cell.length_c   1.000
_cell.angle_alpha   90.00
_cell.angle_beta   90.00
_cell.angle_gamma   90.00
#
_symmetry.space_group_name_H-M   'P 1'
#
loop_
_entity.id
_entity.type
_entity.pdbx_description
1 polymer ?
#
loop_
_entity_poly.entity_id
_entity_poly.type
_entity_poly.pdbx_seq_one_letter_code
_entity_poly.pdbx_strand_id
1 'polypeptide(L)'
;DEGNQVCEVIVFDKDGKSDLGILNLKENTKNSEIKKILNSKEESSLVASYQLKKRNLDISKSKSSLVFNKDAVSGDKISFKSKDKCYVIFAAPGEDMVVHQQNPVTDLTIFVKRAKIVNDKELSVIPDPVYDPKHEQNIDRATAISYEVKEGDYIQVITPTGRQCSDFVAFDTQKLDKKIEKGLDWQTTRTFMGHTFPGPGLFSKFYDTDHQPLVEVIRDTVGRHDTFNLACTSKYYEDAGYFGHANCSDNLSDAMEKYGVERKKGWQAINLFFNTSAGGLNTVLSDESFARPGDYVLFRALKDITIGTSACPSDIDACNSWNPTDIFVRTYDGKKEFKKSFAFRMKTDSEKKLTKHSGFYERTSKLTRNFVDARGFWLPNDYTKSGLVNEYNA
;
A
#
# COMPACT_ATOMS: atom_id res chain seq x y z
N ASP A 1 -1.64 2.72 16.63
CA ASP A 1 -0.78 1.55 16.58
C ASP A 1 -1.64 0.27 16.57
N GLU A 2 -1.33 -0.67 15.70
CA GLU A 2 -2.01 -1.98 15.63
C GLU A 2 -1.35 -3.06 16.51
N GLY A 3 -0.35 -2.67 17.30
CA GLY A 3 0.38 -3.53 18.23
C GLY A 3 1.75 -3.97 17.70
N ASN A 4 2.69 -4.17 18.62
CA ASN A 4 4.06 -4.61 18.36
C ASN A 4 4.86 -3.75 17.36
N GLN A 5 4.41 -2.52 17.11
CA GLN A 5 5.00 -1.65 16.12
C GLN A 5 5.89 -0.58 16.76
N VAL A 6 7.18 -0.65 16.46
CA VAL A 6 8.10 0.43 16.83
C VAL A 6 7.79 1.66 15.98
N CYS A 7 7.68 2.82 16.62
CA CYS A 7 7.54 4.08 15.91
C CYS A 7 8.64 5.04 16.33
N GLU A 8 9.43 5.48 15.38
CA GLU A 8 10.46 6.50 15.54
C GLU A 8 10.03 7.81 14.88
N VAL A 9 10.38 8.93 15.50
CA VAL A 9 9.99 10.27 15.07
C VAL A 9 11.21 11.18 14.98
N ILE A 10 11.32 11.93 13.88
CA ILE A 10 12.23 13.07 13.72
C ILE A 10 11.39 14.31 13.45
N VAL A 11 11.76 15.42 14.06
CA VAL A 11 11.07 16.71 13.91
C VAL A 11 12.04 17.76 13.41
N PHE A 12 11.60 18.54 12.44
CA PHE A 12 12.30 19.74 11.98
C PHE A 12 11.39 20.95 12.10
N ASP A 13 11.97 22.09 12.47
CA ASP A 13 11.27 23.35 12.40
C ASP A 13 11.03 23.81 10.94
N LYS A 14 10.40 24.96 10.78
CA LYS A 14 10.10 25.55 9.46
C LYS A 14 11.36 25.86 8.63
N ASP A 15 12.50 26.04 9.28
CA ASP A 15 13.78 26.41 8.68
C ASP A 15 14.68 25.19 8.45
N GLY A 16 14.17 23.98 8.74
CA GLY A 16 14.85 22.72 8.51
C GLY A 16 15.83 22.30 9.61
N LYS A 17 15.79 22.95 10.76
CA LYS A 17 16.61 22.57 11.91
C LYS A 17 15.91 21.51 12.74
N SER A 18 16.63 20.45 13.14
CA SER A 18 16.07 19.38 13.98
C SER A 18 15.71 19.88 15.38
N ASP A 19 14.45 19.80 15.75
CA ASP A 19 13.94 20.21 17.07
C ASP A 19 12.76 19.33 17.53
N LEU A 20 13.04 18.32 18.33
CA LEU A 20 12.06 17.47 18.98
C LEU A 20 11.17 18.23 19.99
N GLY A 21 11.68 19.35 20.53
CA GLY A 21 10.97 20.16 21.51
C GLY A 21 9.68 20.81 21.00
N ILE A 22 9.53 20.93 19.68
CA ILE A 22 8.29 21.42 19.05
C ILE A 22 7.09 20.52 19.39
N LEU A 23 7.34 19.21 19.51
CA LEU A 23 6.32 18.22 19.91
C LEU A 23 6.45 17.77 21.38
N ASN A 24 7.23 18.49 22.21
CA ASN A 24 7.58 18.10 23.58
C ASN A 24 8.27 16.73 23.69
N LEU A 25 8.96 16.30 22.65
CA LEU A 25 9.74 15.07 22.65
C LEU A 25 11.18 15.34 23.11
N LYS A 26 11.83 14.28 23.60
CA LYS A 26 13.26 14.26 23.93
C LYS A 26 13.92 13.16 23.13
N GLU A 27 15.19 13.35 22.83
CA GLU A 27 16.02 12.30 22.24
C GLU A 27 16.11 11.11 23.22
N ASN A 28 15.71 9.95 22.78
CA ASN A 28 15.73 8.72 23.58
C ASN A 28 16.29 7.50 22.82
N THR A 29 16.76 7.70 21.61
CA THR A 29 17.45 6.66 20.83
C THR A 29 18.73 7.20 20.20
N LYS A 30 19.79 6.39 20.27
CA LYS A 30 21.07 6.66 19.61
C LYS A 30 21.18 6.01 18.23
N ASN A 31 20.43 4.94 18.02
CA ASN A 31 20.41 4.16 16.78
C ASN A 31 19.11 4.44 16.04
N SER A 32 19.13 5.41 15.15
CA SER A 32 17.94 5.79 14.36
C SER A 32 17.73 4.84 13.21
N GLU A 33 16.59 4.16 13.21
CA GLU A 33 16.14 3.33 12.09
C GLU A 33 15.72 4.20 10.90
N ILE A 34 15.13 5.38 11.14
CA ILE A 34 14.83 6.36 10.08
C ILE A 34 16.09 6.68 9.28
N LYS A 35 17.21 6.95 9.96
CA LYS A 35 18.47 7.25 9.27
C LYS A 35 19.00 6.05 8.48
N LYS A 36 18.86 4.84 9.00
CA LYS A 36 19.26 3.62 8.29
C LYS A 36 18.43 3.43 7.03
N ILE A 37 17.10 3.55 7.15
CA ILE A 37 16.16 3.42 6.03
C ILE A 37 16.43 4.47 4.96
N LEU A 38 16.59 5.74 5.34
CA LEU A 38 16.79 6.84 4.41
C LEU A 38 18.18 6.85 3.75
N ASN A 39 19.16 6.21 4.36
CA ASN A 39 20.48 6.00 3.76
C ASN A 39 20.53 4.74 2.88
N SER A 40 19.52 3.90 2.88
CA SER A 40 19.42 2.77 1.97
C SER A 40 19.15 3.28 0.55
N LYS A 41 19.52 2.46 -0.46
CA LYS A 41 19.21 2.74 -1.87
C LYS A 41 17.87 2.12 -2.29
N GLU A 42 17.02 1.84 -1.33
CA GLU A 42 15.71 1.26 -1.57
C GLU A 42 14.74 2.32 -2.07
N GLU A 43 13.75 1.91 -2.79
CA GLU A 43 12.78 2.77 -3.44
C GLU A 43 12.06 3.71 -2.47
N SER A 44 11.54 3.16 -1.36
CA SER A 44 10.88 3.96 -0.33
C SER A 44 11.80 5.05 0.25
N SER A 45 13.10 4.75 0.37
CA SER A 45 14.08 5.71 0.84
C SER A 45 14.39 6.79 -0.18
N LEU A 46 14.36 6.47 -1.49
CA LEU A 46 14.62 7.44 -2.54
C LEU A 46 13.54 8.51 -2.59
N VAL A 47 12.25 8.12 -2.53
CA VAL A 47 11.14 9.07 -2.49
C VAL A 47 11.24 9.98 -1.27
N ALA A 48 11.46 9.42 -0.09
CA ALA A 48 11.59 10.19 1.14
C ALA A 48 12.81 11.11 1.08
N SER A 49 13.95 10.62 0.61
CA SER A 49 15.19 11.41 0.46
C SER A 49 15.01 12.58 -0.52
N TYR A 50 14.30 12.36 -1.62
CA TYR A 50 13.96 13.43 -2.56
C TYR A 50 13.12 14.53 -1.88
N GLN A 51 12.08 14.14 -1.15
CA GLN A 51 11.22 15.07 -0.42
C GLN A 51 11.98 15.86 0.66
N LEU A 52 12.94 15.22 1.33
CA LEU A 52 13.81 15.88 2.30
C LEU A 52 14.72 16.91 1.64
N LYS A 53 15.38 16.54 0.55
CA LYS A 53 16.22 17.46 -0.24
C LYS A 53 15.45 18.67 -0.72
N LYS A 54 14.25 18.46 -1.28
CA LYS A 54 13.38 19.55 -1.76
C LYS A 54 13.05 20.57 -0.67
N ARG A 55 12.99 20.12 0.58
CA ARG A 55 12.70 20.97 1.75
C ARG A 55 13.93 21.38 2.54
N ASN A 56 15.13 21.09 2.04
CA ASN A 56 16.40 21.35 2.72
C ASN A 56 16.47 20.73 4.12
N LEU A 57 15.91 19.54 4.31
CA LEU A 57 15.92 18.81 5.58
C LEU A 57 17.10 17.84 5.63
N ASP A 58 18.04 18.06 6.53
CA ASP A 58 19.22 17.21 6.72
C ASP A 58 19.01 16.24 7.90
N ILE A 59 18.76 14.98 7.58
CA ILE A 59 18.58 13.94 8.60
C ILE A 59 19.87 13.51 9.29
N SER A 60 21.05 13.78 8.71
CA SER A 60 22.31 13.29 9.24
C SER A 60 22.57 13.81 10.66
N LYS A 61 22.22 15.05 10.90
CA LYS A 61 22.37 15.77 12.19
C LYS A 61 21.10 15.79 13.04
N SER A 62 20.02 15.14 12.58
CA SER A 62 18.76 15.17 13.30
C SER A 62 18.80 14.30 14.55
N LYS A 63 17.98 14.67 15.53
CA LYS A 63 17.68 13.88 16.72
C LYS A 63 16.40 13.13 16.52
N SER A 64 16.31 11.92 17.08
CA SER A 64 15.12 11.09 16.97
C SER A 64 14.60 10.64 18.34
N SER A 65 13.32 10.29 18.35
CA SER A 65 12.63 9.79 19.53
C SER A 65 11.78 8.59 19.17
N LEU A 66 11.89 7.52 19.94
CA LEU A 66 10.95 6.41 19.91
C LEU A 66 9.69 6.80 20.66
N VAL A 67 8.54 6.75 20.00
CA VAL A 67 7.22 7.06 20.59
C VAL A 67 6.41 5.81 20.88
N PHE A 68 6.64 4.74 20.15
CA PHE A 68 6.21 3.38 20.49
C PHE A 68 7.40 2.44 20.44
N ASN A 69 7.39 1.45 21.33
CA ASN A 69 8.35 0.36 21.36
C ASN A 69 7.68 -0.96 20.97
N LYS A 70 8.41 -2.06 21.06
CA LYS A 70 7.91 -3.40 20.75
C LYS A 70 6.76 -3.89 21.62
N ASP A 71 6.58 -3.29 22.79
CA ASP A 71 5.55 -3.68 23.75
C ASP A 71 4.24 -2.91 23.51
N ALA A 72 4.18 -2.07 22.46
CA ALA A 72 2.98 -1.38 22.07
C ALA A 72 1.84 -2.37 21.79
N VAL A 73 0.67 -2.08 22.31
CA VAL A 73 -0.52 -2.91 22.12
C VAL A 73 -1.48 -2.26 21.13
N SER A 74 -2.30 -3.08 20.50
CA SER A 74 -3.30 -2.58 19.57
C SER A 74 -4.21 -1.53 20.23
N GLY A 75 -4.35 -0.38 19.59
CA GLY A 75 -5.10 0.76 20.10
C GLY A 75 -4.25 1.78 20.88
N ASP A 76 -2.98 1.51 21.13
CA ASP A 76 -2.09 2.50 21.74
C ASP A 76 -2.04 3.77 20.90
N LYS A 77 -2.17 4.89 21.56
CA LYS A 77 -2.17 6.21 20.92
C LYS A 77 -1.37 7.22 21.71
N ILE A 78 -0.71 8.10 20.98
CA ILE A 78 -0.04 9.26 21.55
C ILE A 78 -0.50 10.51 20.80
N SER A 79 -0.72 11.59 21.50
CA SER A 79 -1.15 12.85 20.91
C SER A 79 -0.11 13.92 21.13
N PHE A 80 0.21 14.63 20.07
CA PHE A 80 1.14 15.75 20.10
C PHE A 80 0.39 17.05 19.77
N LYS A 81 0.74 18.12 20.46
CA LYS A 81 0.37 19.48 20.07
C LYS A 81 1.62 20.19 19.60
N SER A 82 1.69 20.49 18.33
CA SER A 82 2.82 21.26 17.79
C SER A 82 2.78 22.69 18.34
N LYS A 83 3.94 23.17 18.79
CA LYS A 83 4.12 24.55 19.25
C LYS A 83 4.30 25.55 18.13
N ASP A 84 4.77 25.07 16.97
CA ASP A 84 5.02 25.89 15.78
C ASP A 84 4.87 25.03 14.53
N LYS A 85 4.98 25.65 13.35
CA LYS A 85 5.07 24.93 12.07
C LYS A 85 6.28 24.03 12.05
N CYS A 86 6.08 22.76 11.68
CA CYS A 86 7.18 21.80 11.65
C CYS A 86 6.95 20.77 10.55
N TYR A 87 8.03 20.08 10.20
CA TYR A 87 8.01 18.85 9.43
C TYR A 87 8.23 17.69 10.38
N VAL A 88 7.44 16.66 10.27
CA VAL A 88 7.55 15.48 11.12
C VAL A 88 7.73 14.26 10.23
N ILE A 89 8.73 13.45 10.54
CA ILE A 89 8.97 12.17 9.89
C ILE A 89 8.64 11.10 10.91
N PHE A 90 7.70 10.24 10.56
CA PHE A 90 7.40 9.02 11.29
C PHE A 90 7.94 7.83 10.52
N ALA A 91 8.50 6.86 11.21
CA ALA A 91 8.81 5.56 10.65
C ALA A 91 8.32 4.45 11.58
N ALA A 92 7.72 3.47 10.95
CA ALA A 92 7.31 2.21 11.55
C ALA A 92 8.15 1.09 10.89
N PRO A 93 9.40 0.89 11.34
CA PRO A 93 10.38 0.10 10.59
C PRO A 93 10.07 -1.40 10.56
N GLY A 94 9.15 -1.89 11.33
CA GLY A 94 8.88 -3.31 11.43
C GLY A 94 10.09 -4.14 11.86
N GLU A 95 9.85 -5.37 12.19
CA GLU A 95 10.89 -6.35 12.50
C GLU A 95 11.06 -7.36 11.37
N ASP A 96 12.20 -8.04 11.40
CA ASP A 96 12.40 -9.17 10.51
C ASP A 96 11.41 -10.29 10.84
N MET A 97 10.77 -10.84 9.82
CA MET A 97 9.87 -11.98 9.96
C MET A 97 10.61 -13.22 10.46
N VAL A 98 10.04 -13.91 11.42
CA VAL A 98 10.53 -15.17 11.93
C VAL A 98 9.83 -16.32 11.21
N VAL A 99 10.57 -17.40 10.93
CA VAL A 99 10.10 -18.50 10.07
C VAL A 99 8.79 -19.14 10.55
N HIS A 100 8.63 -19.31 11.84
CA HIS A 100 7.48 -19.98 12.43
C HIS A 100 6.49 -19.04 13.11
N GLN A 101 6.69 -17.76 12.97
CA GLN A 101 5.79 -16.74 13.48
C GLN A 101 5.44 -15.79 12.36
N GLN A 102 4.19 -15.67 12.06
CA GLN A 102 3.70 -14.63 11.18
C GLN A 102 3.62 -13.35 12.01
N ASN A 103 4.70 -12.58 11.99
CA ASN A 103 4.79 -11.26 12.63
C ASN A 103 4.91 -10.16 11.55
N PRO A 104 3.86 -9.91 10.76
CA PRO A 104 3.89 -8.87 9.74
C PRO A 104 4.13 -7.51 10.38
N VAL A 105 4.67 -6.60 9.60
CA VAL A 105 4.69 -5.19 9.97
C VAL A 105 3.25 -4.73 10.17
N THR A 106 2.96 -4.14 11.31
CA THR A 106 1.64 -3.58 11.59
C THR A 106 1.60 -2.10 11.23
N ASP A 107 0.39 -1.59 10.97
CA ASP A 107 0.20 -0.22 10.52
C ASP A 107 0.29 0.78 11.66
N LEU A 108 0.73 1.98 11.31
CA LEU A 108 0.71 3.15 12.18
C LEU A 108 -0.18 4.22 11.56
N THR A 109 -1.27 4.53 12.21
CA THR A 109 -2.20 5.56 11.75
C THR A 109 -1.85 6.91 12.35
N ILE A 110 -1.74 7.94 11.52
CA ILE A 110 -1.42 9.31 11.93
C ILE A 110 -2.59 10.23 11.62
N PHE A 111 -3.22 10.77 12.65
CA PHE A 111 -4.27 11.78 12.51
C PHE A 111 -3.70 13.18 12.65
N VAL A 112 -3.90 14.04 11.64
CA VAL A 112 -3.44 15.43 11.66
C VAL A 112 -4.65 16.37 11.77
N LYS A 113 -4.85 16.95 12.97
CA LYS A 113 -5.83 18.01 13.16
C LYS A 113 -5.15 19.36 12.95
N ARG A 114 -5.51 20.05 11.87
CA ARG A 114 -4.92 21.34 11.53
C ARG A 114 -5.50 22.47 12.41
N ALA A 115 -4.66 23.43 12.78
CA ALA A 115 -5.07 24.60 13.57
C ALA A 115 -5.99 25.56 12.75
N LYS A 116 -5.84 25.56 11.42
CA LYS A 116 -6.71 26.30 10.51
C LYS A 116 -7.34 25.32 9.53
N ILE A 117 -8.62 25.48 9.28
CA ILE A 117 -9.32 24.77 8.22
C ILE A 117 -8.84 25.40 6.91
N VAL A 118 -8.31 24.56 6.02
CA VAL A 118 -7.87 24.95 4.67
C VAL A 118 -8.95 24.47 3.71
N ASN A 119 -9.26 25.26 2.70
CA ASN A 119 -10.21 24.88 1.66
C ASN A 119 -9.67 23.67 0.88
N ASP A 120 -10.50 22.68 0.60
CA ASP A 120 -10.08 21.41 -0.04
C ASP A 120 -9.41 21.62 -1.39
N LYS A 121 -9.81 22.64 -2.15
CA LYS A 121 -9.14 23.03 -3.41
C LYS A 121 -7.69 23.50 -3.22
N GLU A 122 -7.38 24.08 -2.06
CA GLU A 122 -6.02 24.51 -1.70
C GLU A 122 -5.16 23.35 -1.20
N LEU A 123 -5.78 22.21 -0.89
CA LEU A 123 -5.11 21.01 -0.39
C LEU A 123 -4.79 20.00 -1.48
N SER A 124 -5.20 20.24 -2.73
CA SER A 124 -4.85 19.35 -3.83
C SER A 124 -3.34 19.29 -4.03
N VAL A 125 -2.78 18.09 -3.94
CA VAL A 125 -1.33 17.83 -4.04
C VAL A 125 -1.10 16.66 -4.97
N ILE A 126 -0.33 16.88 -6.02
CA ILE A 126 0.27 15.80 -6.79
C ILE A 126 1.74 15.74 -6.36
N PRO A 127 2.19 14.65 -5.69
CA PRO A 127 3.57 14.54 -5.25
C PRO A 127 4.51 14.57 -6.47
N ASP A 128 5.72 15.08 -6.26
CA ASP A 128 6.70 15.09 -7.34
C ASP A 128 7.02 13.64 -7.78
N PRO A 129 7.18 13.42 -9.10
CA PRO A 129 7.55 12.10 -9.59
C PRO A 129 8.96 11.73 -9.10
N VAL A 130 9.18 10.45 -8.91
CA VAL A 130 10.49 9.94 -8.45
C VAL A 130 11.56 10.08 -9.54
N TYR A 131 11.15 9.88 -10.79
CA TYR A 131 11.89 10.14 -12.03
C TYR A 131 10.86 10.36 -13.15
N ASP A 132 11.30 10.59 -14.38
CA ASP A 132 10.42 10.88 -15.50
C ASP A 132 9.40 9.76 -15.71
N PRO A 133 8.10 10.02 -15.55
CA PRO A 133 7.07 9.03 -15.76
C PRO A 133 6.94 8.68 -17.26
N LYS A 134 6.56 7.44 -17.55
CA LYS A 134 6.20 7.02 -18.92
C LYS A 134 4.85 7.58 -19.35
N HIS A 135 3.94 7.70 -18.39
CA HIS A 135 2.57 8.16 -18.59
C HIS A 135 2.07 8.82 -17.32
N GLU A 136 1.32 9.90 -17.48
CA GLU A 136 0.60 10.59 -16.42
C GLU A 136 -0.81 10.94 -16.93
N GLN A 137 -1.81 10.68 -16.10
CA GLN A 137 -3.19 10.98 -16.46
C GLN A 137 -4.04 11.31 -15.23
N ASN A 138 -4.82 12.39 -15.34
CA ASN A 138 -5.93 12.66 -14.43
C ASN A 138 -7.11 11.77 -14.79
N ILE A 139 -7.77 11.23 -13.79
CA ILE A 139 -9.03 10.50 -13.89
C ILE A 139 -10.07 11.40 -13.24
N ASP A 140 -10.92 11.99 -14.05
CA ASP A 140 -11.95 12.88 -13.55
C ASP A 140 -12.93 12.10 -12.65
N ARG A 141 -13.42 12.75 -11.62
CA ARG A 141 -14.42 12.17 -10.73
C ARG A 141 -15.54 11.50 -11.50
N ALA A 142 -16.02 10.37 -10.98
CA ALA A 142 -17.11 9.60 -11.59
C ALA A 142 -16.79 9.03 -12.99
N THR A 143 -15.49 8.84 -13.30
CA THR A 143 -15.03 8.20 -14.53
C THR A 143 -14.05 7.07 -14.25
N ALA A 144 -13.66 6.33 -15.27
CA ALA A 144 -12.58 5.36 -15.23
C ALA A 144 -11.75 5.42 -16.51
N ILE A 145 -10.50 5.00 -16.41
CA ILE A 145 -9.60 4.82 -17.55
C ILE A 145 -9.07 3.39 -17.56
N SER A 146 -8.57 2.97 -18.71
CA SER A 146 -7.82 1.73 -18.83
C SER A 146 -6.53 1.92 -19.61
N TYR A 147 -5.49 1.18 -19.21
CA TYR A 147 -4.14 1.28 -19.75
C TYR A 147 -3.39 -0.03 -19.56
N GLU A 148 -2.30 -0.20 -20.30
CA GLU A 148 -1.43 -1.36 -20.20
C GLU A 148 -0.11 -0.99 -19.52
N VAL A 149 0.42 -1.95 -18.76
CA VAL A 149 1.70 -1.81 -18.07
C VAL A 149 2.51 -3.09 -18.28
N LYS A 150 3.80 -2.93 -18.59
CA LYS A 150 4.70 -4.06 -18.81
C LYS A 150 5.22 -4.64 -17.51
N GLU A 151 5.59 -5.91 -17.54
CA GLU A 151 6.24 -6.58 -16.41
C GLU A 151 7.45 -5.79 -15.91
N GLY A 152 7.50 -5.59 -14.61
CA GLY A 152 8.55 -4.83 -13.93
C GLY A 152 8.30 -3.32 -13.81
N ASP A 153 7.41 -2.75 -14.62
CA ASP A 153 7.04 -1.32 -14.54
C ASP A 153 6.24 -1.02 -13.27
N TYR A 154 6.23 0.25 -12.89
CA TYR A 154 5.53 0.70 -11.68
C TYR A 154 4.27 1.49 -12.03
N ILE A 155 3.28 1.40 -11.17
CA ILE A 155 2.00 2.12 -11.25
C ILE A 155 1.81 2.87 -9.94
N GLN A 156 1.65 4.19 -10.02
CA GLN A 156 1.35 5.05 -8.87
C GLN A 156 -0.07 5.59 -9.01
N VAL A 157 -0.95 5.18 -8.09
CA VAL A 157 -2.32 5.72 -8.00
C VAL A 157 -2.33 6.73 -6.86
N ILE A 158 -2.70 7.96 -7.14
CA ILE A 158 -2.60 9.12 -6.25
C ILE A 158 -3.99 9.69 -6.01
N THR A 159 -4.30 10.04 -4.78
CA THR A 159 -5.47 10.85 -4.43
C THR A 159 -5.04 12.29 -4.17
N PRO A 160 -5.19 13.21 -5.17
CA PRO A 160 -4.66 14.56 -5.05
C PRO A 160 -5.26 15.38 -3.89
N THR A 161 -6.55 15.21 -3.64
CA THR A 161 -7.26 15.93 -2.57
C THR A 161 -7.33 15.15 -1.27
N GLY A 162 -6.94 13.86 -1.29
CA GLY A 162 -7.20 12.92 -0.21
C GLY A 162 -8.67 12.51 -0.13
N ARG A 163 -8.96 11.49 0.69
CA ARG A 163 -10.31 10.99 0.96
C ARG A 163 -11.12 10.56 -0.26
N GLN A 164 -10.46 10.31 -1.39
CA GLN A 164 -11.08 9.83 -2.61
C GLN A 164 -10.77 8.35 -2.82
N CYS A 165 -11.80 7.56 -2.98
CA CYS A 165 -11.74 6.14 -3.29
C CYS A 165 -11.44 5.94 -4.79
N SER A 166 -10.64 4.91 -5.09
CA SER A 166 -10.33 4.49 -6.46
C SER A 166 -10.43 2.98 -6.56
N ASP A 167 -11.23 2.49 -7.51
CA ASP A 167 -11.33 1.06 -7.76
C ASP A 167 -10.30 0.66 -8.81
N PHE A 168 -9.45 -0.27 -8.45
CA PHE A 168 -8.34 -0.75 -9.27
C PHE A 168 -8.55 -2.22 -9.63
N VAL A 169 -8.58 -2.51 -10.93
CA VAL A 169 -8.61 -3.87 -11.48
C VAL A 169 -7.42 -4.10 -12.40
N ALA A 170 -6.91 -5.32 -12.45
CA ALA A 170 -5.84 -5.69 -13.36
C ALA A 170 -6.05 -7.12 -13.87
N PHE A 171 -5.68 -7.33 -15.14
CA PHE A 171 -5.77 -8.61 -15.84
C PHE A 171 -4.41 -8.97 -16.43
N ASP A 172 -4.13 -10.27 -16.50
CA ASP A 172 -3.00 -10.80 -17.28
C ASP A 172 -3.26 -10.52 -18.78
N THR A 173 -2.49 -9.61 -19.38
CA THR A 173 -2.67 -9.18 -20.77
C THR A 173 -2.56 -10.34 -21.74
N GLN A 174 -1.60 -11.26 -21.55
CA GLN A 174 -1.39 -12.38 -22.45
C GLN A 174 -2.57 -13.37 -22.46
N LYS A 175 -3.25 -13.50 -21.34
CA LYS A 175 -4.49 -14.29 -21.25
C LYS A 175 -5.67 -13.54 -21.86
N LEU A 176 -5.77 -12.25 -21.59
CA LEU A 176 -6.84 -11.40 -22.10
C LEU A 176 -6.82 -11.33 -23.64
N ASP A 177 -5.64 -11.27 -24.27
CA ASP A 177 -5.46 -11.34 -25.72
C ASP A 177 -6.03 -12.65 -26.31
N LYS A 178 -6.03 -13.72 -25.52
CA LYS A 178 -6.63 -15.02 -25.86
C LYS A 178 -8.10 -15.14 -25.47
N LYS A 179 -8.75 -14.04 -25.07
CA LYS A 179 -10.13 -13.99 -24.57
C LYS A 179 -10.34 -14.78 -23.28
N ILE A 180 -9.30 -14.90 -22.45
CA ILE A 180 -9.35 -15.54 -21.14
C ILE A 180 -9.23 -14.45 -20.09
N GLU A 181 -10.32 -14.12 -19.43
CA GLU A 181 -10.32 -13.13 -18.35
C GLU A 181 -9.72 -13.74 -17.06
N LYS A 182 -8.49 -13.34 -16.76
CA LYS A 182 -7.82 -13.66 -15.49
C LYS A 182 -7.38 -12.36 -14.83
N GLY A 183 -8.25 -11.87 -13.98
CA GLY A 183 -8.04 -10.65 -13.21
C GLY A 183 -7.75 -10.92 -11.74
N LEU A 184 -7.52 -9.85 -11.01
CA LEU A 184 -7.33 -9.88 -9.57
C LEU A 184 -8.53 -10.53 -8.88
N ASP A 185 -8.22 -11.37 -7.89
CA ASP A 185 -9.21 -12.08 -7.07
C ASP A 185 -8.95 -11.84 -5.57
N TRP A 186 -9.96 -11.32 -4.88
CA TRP A 186 -9.82 -10.98 -3.46
C TRP A 186 -9.73 -12.21 -2.56
N GLN A 187 -10.55 -13.22 -2.88
CA GLN A 187 -10.62 -14.41 -2.05
C GLN A 187 -9.29 -15.14 -2.06
N THR A 188 -8.73 -15.32 -3.25
CA THR A 188 -7.39 -15.90 -3.42
C THR A 188 -6.34 -15.05 -2.70
N THR A 189 -6.36 -13.72 -2.93
CA THR A 189 -5.40 -12.81 -2.32
C THR A 189 -5.46 -12.85 -0.81
N ARG A 190 -6.64 -12.70 -0.20
CA ARG A 190 -6.79 -12.76 1.27
C ARG A 190 -6.41 -14.11 1.85
N THR A 191 -6.74 -15.20 1.15
CA THR A 191 -6.38 -16.56 1.60
C THR A 191 -4.88 -16.72 1.69
N PHE A 192 -4.13 -16.22 0.72
CA PHE A 192 -2.67 -16.35 0.72
C PHE A 192 -1.97 -15.35 1.64
N MET A 193 -2.54 -14.18 1.82
CA MET A 193 -1.93 -13.15 2.65
C MET A 193 -2.27 -13.29 4.12
N GLY A 194 -3.46 -13.81 4.46
CA GLY A 194 -3.96 -13.78 5.82
C GLY A 194 -4.28 -12.35 6.32
N HIS A 195 -4.37 -11.39 5.41
CA HIS A 195 -4.65 -9.99 5.66
C HIS A 195 -5.85 -9.52 4.88
N THR A 196 -6.48 -8.44 5.34
CA THR A 196 -7.62 -7.83 4.65
C THR A 196 -7.21 -7.19 3.32
N PHE A 197 -5.99 -6.69 3.24
CA PHE A 197 -5.36 -6.21 2.00
C PHE A 197 -3.83 -6.33 2.11
N PRO A 198 -3.12 -6.58 0.99
CA PRO A 198 -1.67 -6.57 0.96
C PRO A 198 -1.08 -5.18 1.20
N GLY A 199 0.08 -5.14 1.85
CA GLY A 199 0.87 -3.95 2.06
C GLY A 199 2.34 -4.16 1.66
N PRO A 200 3.19 -3.13 1.70
CA PRO A 200 4.61 -3.28 1.43
C PRO A 200 5.25 -4.31 2.37
N GLY A 201 6.10 -5.18 1.83
CA GLY A 201 6.80 -6.18 2.63
C GLY A 201 6.56 -7.61 2.16
N LEU A 202 6.46 -8.54 3.09
CA LEU A 202 6.33 -9.95 2.77
C LEU A 202 4.96 -10.33 2.22
N PHE A 203 3.92 -9.62 2.64
CA PHE A 203 2.53 -9.81 2.19
C PHE A 203 2.13 -8.69 1.23
N SER A 204 2.78 -8.62 0.07
CA SER A 204 2.67 -7.47 -0.82
C SER A 204 1.96 -7.76 -2.14
N LYS A 205 1.54 -9.00 -2.40
CA LYS A 205 1.08 -9.41 -3.73
C LYS A 205 -0.42 -9.61 -3.82
N PHE A 206 -0.99 -9.21 -4.96
CA PHE A 206 -2.36 -9.52 -5.35
C PHE A 206 -2.36 -10.59 -6.45
N TYR A 207 -3.26 -11.55 -6.33
CA TYR A 207 -3.31 -12.78 -7.13
C TYR A 207 -4.57 -12.86 -7.99
N ASP A 208 -4.46 -13.59 -9.10
CA ASP A 208 -5.59 -14.05 -9.89
C ASP A 208 -6.14 -15.41 -9.37
N THR A 209 -7.21 -15.89 -9.97
CA THR A 209 -7.83 -17.18 -9.64
C THR A 209 -6.96 -18.41 -9.99
N ASP A 210 -5.92 -18.24 -10.82
CA ASP A 210 -4.92 -19.28 -11.09
C ASP A 210 -3.73 -19.19 -10.11
N HIS A 211 -3.88 -18.44 -9.03
CA HIS A 211 -2.87 -18.24 -8.00
C HIS A 211 -1.59 -17.56 -8.52
N GLN A 212 -1.72 -16.80 -9.62
CA GLN A 212 -0.59 -16.07 -10.18
C GLN A 212 -0.59 -14.64 -9.66
N PRO A 213 0.53 -14.12 -9.16
CA PRO A 213 0.60 -12.74 -8.72
C PRO A 213 0.64 -11.80 -9.93
N LEU A 214 -0.22 -10.79 -9.94
CA LEU A 214 -0.29 -9.80 -11.00
C LEU A 214 0.41 -8.50 -10.63
N VAL A 215 0.23 -8.04 -9.41
CA VAL A 215 0.85 -6.81 -8.91
C VAL A 215 1.40 -7.00 -7.49
N GLU A 216 2.36 -6.19 -7.14
CA GLU A 216 2.99 -6.13 -5.83
C GLU A 216 2.94 -4.70 -5.30
N VAL A 217 2.53 -4.52 -4.06
CA VAL A 217 2.58 -3.22 -3.37
C VAL A 217 4.01 -2.92 -2.98
N ILE A 218 4.56 -1.84 -3.52
CA ILE A 218 5.91 -1.37 -3.23
C ILE A 218 5.90 -0.33 -2.14
N ARG A 219 4.91 0.56 -2.21
CA ARG A 219 4.69 1.61 -1.21
C ARG A 219 3.21 1.91 -1.08
N ASP A 220 2.80 2.12 0.12
CA ASP A 220 1.48 2.56 0.50
C ASP A 220 1.64 3.66 1.55
N THR A 221 1.06 4.83 1.30
CA THR A 221 1.14 5.96 2.23
C THR A 221 -0.12 6.09 3.09
N VAL A 222 -1.12 5.24 2.86
CA VAL A 222 -2.41 5.27 3.55
C VAL A 222 -2.56 4.10 4.52
N GLY A 223 -2.16 2.89 4.09
CA GLY A 223 -2.22 1.68 4.91
C GLY A 223 -3.64 1.18 5.20
N ARG A 224 -4.64 1.63 4.41
CA ARG A 224 -6.01 1.17 4.57
C ARG A 224 -6.74 1.18 3.23
N HIS A 225 -7.17 0.00 2.81
CA HIS A 225 -7.89 -0.26 1.57
C HIS A 225 -8.95 -1.32 1.79
N ASP A 226 -9.89 -1.43 0.86
CA ASP A 226 -10.95 -2.43 0.94
C ASP A 226 -10.81 -3.51 -0.12
N THR A 227 -11.03 -4.74 0.30
CA THR A 227 -11.18 -5.93 -0.55
C THR A 227 -12.40 -6.77 -0.12
N PHE A 228 -13.34 -6.20 0.61
CA PHE A 228 -14.58 -6.87 1.01
C PHE A 228 -15.74 -6.54 0.10
N ASN A 229 -15.81 -5.27 -0.34
CA ASN A 229 -16.91 -4.78 -1.16
C ASN A 229 -16.56 -4.84 -2.64
N LEU A 230 -17.58 -4.97 -3.49
CA LEU A 230 -17.45 -4.72 -4.92
C LEU A 230 -17.17 -3.22 -5.18
N ALA A 231 -16.58 -2.89 -6.32
CA ALA A 231 -16.72 -1.56 -6.88
C ALA A 231 -18.20 -1.17 -6.88
N CYS A 232 -18.54 0.07 -6.51
CA CYS A 232 -19.93 0.49 -6.38
C CYS A 232 -20.73 0.19 -7.64
N THR A 233 -22.01 -0.18 -7.48
CA THR A 233 -22.88 -0.69 -8.53
C THR A 233 -24.13 0.18 -8.66
N SER A 234 -24.81 0.15 -9.83
CA SER A 234 -26.11 0.81 -10.00
C SER A 234 -27.11 0.37 -8.94
N LYS A 235 -27.16 -0.94 -8.66
CA LYS A 235 -28.10 -1.48 -7.66
C LYS A 235 -27.87 -0.90 -6.26
N TYR A 236 -26.62 -0.67 -5.86
CA TYR A 236 -26.32 -0.05 -4.56
C TYR A 236 -27.00 1.32 -4.41
N TYR A 237 -26.91 2.14 -5.47
CA TYR A 237 -27.54 3.47 -5.48
C TYR A 237 -29.06 3.40 -5.65
N GLU A 238 -29.56 2.51 -6.48
CA GLU A 238 -31.02 2.29 -6.67
C GLU A 238 -31.70 1.86 -5.37
N ASP A 239 -31.09 0.94 -4.63
CA ASP A 239 -31.60 0.50 -3.32
C ASP A 239 -31.60 1.66 -2.28
N ALA A 240 -30.72 2.64 -2.42
CA ALA A 240 -30.72 3.86 -1.64
C ALA A 240 -31.65 4.96 -2.21
N GLY A 241 -32.33 4.72 -3.32
CA GLY A 241 -33.28 5.66 -3.94
C GLY A 241 -32.68 6.58 -5.01
N TYR A 242 -31.41 6.40 -5.39
CA TYR A 242 -30.71 7.23 -6.37
C TYR A 242 -30.62 6.54 -7.74
N PHE A 243 -31.70 6.55 -8.49
CA PHE A 243 -31.78 5.94 -9.81
C PHE A 243 -30.92 6.69 -10.84
N GLY A 244 -30.18 5.95 -11.64
CA GLY A 244 -29.32 6.52 -12.69
C GLY A 244 -28.04 7.17 -12.18
N HIS A 245 -27.68 6.97 -10.91
CA HIS A 245 -26.43 7.45 -10.35
C HIS A 245 -25.23 6.80 -11.05
N ALA A 246 -24.19 7.58 -11.34
CA ALA A 246 -22.92 7.05 -11.83
C ALA A 246 -22.33 6.03 -10.85
N ASN A 247 -21.70 4.98 -11.37
CA ASN A 247 -21.09 3.95 -10.53
C ASN A 247 -19.80 3.40 -11.15
N CYS A 248 -18.90 2.92 -10.31
CA CYS A 248 -17.61 2.43 -10.76
C CYS A 248 -17.69 1.17 -11.60
N SER A 249 -18.69 0.30 -11.36
CA SER A 249 -18.83 -0.93 -12.14
C SER A 249 -19.19 -0.66 -13.60
N ASP A 250 -20.04 0.31 -13.87
CA ASP A 250 -20.33 0.74 -15.23
C ASP A 250 -19.12 1.46 -15.85
N ASN A 251 -18.51 2.40 -15.12
CA ASN A 251 -17.34 3.13 -15.60
C ASN A 251 -16.18 2.19 -15.95
N LEU A 252 -15.88 1.21 -15.12
CA LEU A 252 -14.85 0.20 -15.39
C LEU A 252 -15.23 -0.67 -16.58
N SER A 253 -16.51 -1.05 -16.72
CA SER A 253 -16.97 -1.82 -17.87
C SER A 253 -16.76 -1.06 -19.18
N ASP A 254 -17.13 0.23 -19.21
CA ASP A 254 -16.92 1.10 -20.37
C ASP A 254 -15.42 1.27 -20.68
N ALA A 255 -14.59 1.49 -19.65
CA ALA A 255 -13.15 1.64 -19.84
C ALA A 255 -12.46 0.37 -20.32
N MET A 256 -12.94 -0.82 -19.94
CA MET A 256 -12.34 -2.11 -20.27
C MET A 256 -12.90 -2.73 -21.56
N GLU A 257 -13.97 -2.18 -22.13
CA GLU A 257 -14.62 -2.70 -23.35
C GLU A 257 -13.65 -2.82 -24.52
N LYS A 258 -12.76 -1.84 -24.71
CA LYS A 258 -11.77 -1.84 -25.80
C LYS A 258 -10.80 -3.02 -25.77
N TYR A 259 -10.63 -3.67 -24.61
CA TYR A 259 -9.84 -4.88 -24.44
C TYR A 259 -10.66 -6.16 -24.58
N GLY A 260 -11.97 -6.02 -24.84
CA GLY A 260 -12.89 -7.13 -25.00
C GLY A 260 -13.23 -7.82 -23.69
N VAL A 261 -13.12 -7.15 -22.57
CA VAL A 261 -13.55 -7.63 -21.27
C VAL A 261 -15.07 -7.52 -21.20
N GLU A 262 -15.71 -8.60 -20.72
CA GLU A 262 -17.16 -8.64 -20.58
C GLU A 262 -17.66 -7.59 -19.58
N ARG A 263 -18.77 -6.93 -19.93
CA ARG A 263 -19.43 -5.97 -19.03
C ARG A 263 -19.94 -6.66 -17.76
N LYS A 264 -19.60 -6.12 -16.61
CA LYS A 264 -19.95 -6.69 -15.31
C LYS A 264 -20.88 -5.75 -14.54
N LYS A 265 -21.89 -6.30 -13.88
CA LYS A 265 -22.76 -5.54 -12.97
C LYS A 265 -22.07 -5.19 -11.65
N GLY A 266 -21.01 -5.90 -11.30
CA GLY A 266 -20.19 -5.65 -10.12
C GLY A 266 -18.78 -6.17 -10.37
N TRP A 267 -17.78 -5.31 -10.12
CA TRP A 267 -16.39 -5.64 -10.31
C TRP A 267 -15.72 -5.99 -8.98
N GLN A 268 -14.94 -7.04 -8.98
CA GLN A 268 -13.97 -7.29 -7.95
C GLN A 268 -12.78 -6.35 -8.17
N ALA A 269 -12.73 -5.27 -7.42
CA ALA A 269 -11.65 -4.29 -7.51
C ALA A 269 -10.92 -4.19 -6.17
N ILE A 270 -9.67 -3.76 -6.17
CA ILE A 270 -9.08 -3.22 -4.96
C ILE A 270 -9.67 -1.82 -4.80
N ASN A 271 -10.47 -1.60 -3.78
CA ASN A 271 -11.03 -0.30 -3.49
C ASN A 271 -9.98 0.49 -2.70
N LEU A 272 -9.07 1.13 -3.44
CA LEU A 272 -7.97 1.90 -2.87
C LEU A 272 -8.50 3.08 -2.08
N PHE A 273 -7.85 3.35 -0.94
CA PHE A 273 -8.18 4.46 -0.04
C PHE A 273 -9.53 4.33 0.68
N PHE A 274 -10.24 3.25 0.45
CA PHE A 274 -11.50 2.99 1.14
C PHE A 274 -11.23 2.38 2.53
N ASN A 275 -11.70 3.08 3.57
CA ASN A 275 -11.51 2.65 4.94
C ASN A 275 -12.60 1.68 5.36
N THR A 276 -12.32 0.39 5.25
CA THR A 276 -13.19 -0.67 5.78
C THR A 276 -12.47 -1.51 6.81
N SER A 277 -13.22 -2.09 7.72
CA SER A 277 -12.72 -3.01 8.74
C SER A 277 -13.76 -4.06 9.08
N ALA A 278 -13.29 -5.21 9.52
CA ALA A 278 -14.17 -6.23 10.11
C ALA A 278 -14.59 -5.77 11.51
N GLY A 279 -15.87 -5.58 11.69
CA GLY A 279 -16.44 -5.24 12.98
C GLY A 279 -16.89 -6.45 13.79
N GLY A 280 -17.31 -6.22 15.01
CA GLY A 280 -18.05 -7.23 15.79
C GLY A 280 -19.34 -7.64 15.09
N LEU A 281 -19.90 -8.78 15.47
CA LEU A 281 -21.16 -9.30 14.91
C LEU A 281 -21.11 -9.55 13.38
N ASN A 282 -19.94 -9.86 12.85
CA ASN A 282 -19.73 -10.15 11.41
C ASN A 282 -20.12 -9.00 10.47
N THR A 283 -19.95 -7.77 10.89
CA THR A 283 -20.20 -6.58 10.08
C THR A 283 -18.92 -6.13 9.36
N VAL A 284 -19.07 -5.55 8.17
CA VAL A 284 -18.04 -4.74 7.54
C VAL A 284 -18.38 -3.28 7.83
N LEU A 285 -17.49 -2.62 8.52
CA LEU A 285 -17.63 -1.19 8.87
C LEU A 285 -16.96 -0.35 7.80
N SER A 286 -17.57 0.77 7.45
CA SER A 286 -17.05 1.76 6.52
C SER A 286 -16.97 3.10 7.24
N ASP A 287 -15.81 3.74 7.12
CA ASP A 287 -15.51 5.04 7.73
C ASP A 287 -14.88 5.99 6.72
N GLU A 288 -14.68 7.23 7.11
CA GLU A 288 -13.94 8.20 6.29
C GLU A 288 -12.54 7.68 5.96
N SER A 289 -12.12 7.90 4.72
CA SER A 289 -10.79 7.54 4.26
C SER A 289 -9.69 8.19 5.10
N PHE A 290 -8.62 7.45 5.38
CA PHE A 290 -7.41 7.99 6.01
C PHE A 290 -6.53 8.77 5.04
N ALA A 291 -6.78 8.67 3.75
CA ALA A 291 -5.96 9.31 2.73
C ALA A 291 -5.94 10.83 2.88
N ARG A 292 -4.76 11.42 2.72
CA ARG A 292 -4.50 12.85 2.77
C ARG A 292 -4.14 13.36 1.36
N PRO A 293 -4.23 14.66 1.11
CA PRO A 293 -3.83 15.21 -0.18
C PRO A 293 -2.42 14.76 -0.60
N GLY A 294 -2.33 14.12 -1.76
CA GLY A 294 -1.10 13.60 -2.32
C GLY A 294 -0.69 12.20 -1.85
N ASP A 295 -1.52 11.55 -1.04
CA ASP A 295 -1.29 10.14 -0.70
C ASP A 295 -1.45 9.24 -1.91
N TYR A 296 -0.75 8.10 -1.89
CA TYR A 296 -0.70 7.19 -3.03
C TYR A 296 -0.39 5.75 -2.63
N VAL A 297 -0.72 4.85 -3.55
CA VAL A 297 -0.18 3.49 -3.58
C VAL A 297 0.71 3.34 -4.82
N LEU A 298 1.88 2.76 -4.63
CA LEU A 298 2.81 2.41 -5.71
C LEU A 298 2.86 0.90 -5.84
N PHE A 299 2.46 0.42 -6.99
CA PHE A 299 2.53 -0.99 -7.37
C PHE A 299 3.69 -1.25 -8.32
N ARG A 300 4.12 -2.51 -8.39
CA ARG A 300 4.94 -3.04 -9.47
C ARG A 300 4.15 -4.12 -10.20
N ALA A 301 4.13 -4.06 -11.52
CA ALA A 301 3.58 -5.12 -12.34
C ALA A 301 4.51 -6.35 -12.30
N LEU A 302 3.94 -7.53 -12.04
CA LEU A 302 4.67 -8.80 -12.00
C LEU A 302 4.49 -9.62 -13.29
N LYS A 303 3.67 -9.12 -14.20
CA LYS A 303 3.43 -9.58 -15.56
C LYS A 303 3.06 -8.40 -16.44
N ASP A 304 2.96 -8.59 -17.74
CA ASP A 304 2.24 -7.66 -18.61
C ASP A 304 0.77 -7.65 -18.18
N ILE A 305 0.26 -6.50 -17.78
CA ILE A 305 -1.08 -6.35 -17.25
C ILE A 305 -1.87 -5.24 -17.92
N THR A 306 -3.16 -5.49 -18.08
CA THR A 306 -4.16 -4.52 -18.53
C THR A 306 -4.97 -4.08 -17.32
N ILE A 307 -5.00 -2.78 -17.08
CA ILE A 307 -5.50 -2.17 -15.85
C ILE A 307 -6.74 -1.33 -16.14
N GLY A 308 -7.73 -1.37 -15.25
CA GLY A 308 -8.79 -0.39 -15.12
C GLY A 308 -8.66 0.35 -13.78
N THR A 309 -8.78 1.66 -13.81
CA THR A 309 -8.74 2.51 -12.60
C THR A 309 -9.86 3.53 -12.65
N SER A 310 -10.66 3.62 -11.58
CA SER A 310 -11.76 4.57 -11.47
C SER A 310 -11.49 5.67 -10.44
N ALA A 311 -12.19 6.80 -10.58
CA ALA A 311 -12.42 7.76 -9.51
C ALA A 311 -13.87 7.59 -9.03
N CYS A 312 -14.05 7.00 -7.85
CA CYS A 312 -15.35 6.59 -7.34
C CYS A 312 -16.34 7.77 -7.22
N PRO A 313 -17.57 7.63 -7.73
CA PRO A 313 -18.57 8.70 -7.71
C PRO A 313 -19.37 8.78 -6.41
N SER A 314 -19.15 7.91 -5.41
CA SER A 314 -20.01 7.85 -4.23
C SER A 314 -19.99 9.17 -3.45
N ASP A 315 -21.17 9.77 -3.33
CA ASP A 315 -21.42 11.00 -2.56
C ASP A 315 -22.49 10.79 -1.47
N ILE A 316 -22.93 9.54 -1.29
CA ILE A 316 -23.98 9.18 -0.35
C ILE A 316 -23.46 8.55 0.95
N ASP A 317 -22.16 8.31 1.03
CA ASP A 317 -21.52 7.70 2.19
C ASP A 317 -20.14 8.33 2.53
N ALA A 318 -19.51 7.81 3.57
CA ALA A 318 -18.25 8.34 4.08
C ALA A 318 -17.02 8.00 3.21
N CYS A 319 -17.10 7.09 2.25
CA CYS A 319 -15.94 6.60 1.52
C CYS A 319 -15.16 7.70 0.78
N ASN A 320 -15.87 8.67 0.20
CA ASN A 320 -15.32 9.87 -0.42
C ASN A 320 -15.60 11.13 0.39
N SER A 321 -15.91 11.00 1.68
CA SER A 321 -16.34 12.12 2.53
C SER A 321 -17.48 12.94 1.93
N TRP A 322 -18.44 12.25 1.28
CA TRP A 322 -19.62 12.82 0.59
C TRP A 322 -19.28 13.85 -0.53
N ASN A 323 -18.03 13.84 -0.99
CA ASN A 323 -17.57 14.80 -2.02
C ASN A 323 -16.54 14.14 -2.95
N PRO A 324 -16.98 13.43 -4.00
CA PRO A 324 -16.07 12.80 -4.96
C PRO A 324 -15.14 13.81 -5.63
N THR A 325 -13.89 13.40 -5.80
CA THR A 325 -12.84 14.18 -6.45
C THR A 325 -12.08 13.32 -7.46
N ASP A 326 -11.05 13.88 -8.08
CA ASP A 326 -10.26 13.20 -9.09
C ASP A 326 -9.23 12.23 -8.48
N ILE A 327 -8.80 11.29 -9.28
CA ILE A 327 -7.63 10.42 -9.05
C ILE A 327 -6.57 10.76 -10.10
N PHE A 328 -5.31 10.60 -9.76
CA PHE A 328 -4.19 10.81 -10.67
C PHE A 328 -3.33 9.56 -10.75
N VAL A 329 -2.98 9.14 -11.96
CA VAL A 329 -2.18 7.94 -12.20
C VAL A 329 -0.88 8.29 -12.89
N ARG A 330 0.21 7.62 -12.48
CA ARG A 330 1.51 7.60 -13.14
C ARG A 330 1.98 6.19 -13.39
N THR A 331 2.69 6.00 -14.49
CA THR A 331 3.47 4.78 -14.69
C THR A 331 4.94 5.11 -14.91
N TYR A 332 5.82 4.20 -14.49
CA TYR A 332 7.26 4.38 -14.59
C TYR A 332 7.92 3.15 -15.18
N ASP A 333 9.06 3.37 -15.86
CA ASP A 333 9.88 2.28 -16.42
C ASP A 333 10.62 1.55 -15.31
N GLY A 334 10.32 0.27 -15.11
CA GLY A 334 10.96 -0.59 -14.12
C GLY A 334 12.42 -0.97 -14.43
N LYS A 335 12.94 -0.63 -15.60
CA LYS A 335 14.35 -0.89 -15.97
C LYS A 335 15.32 0.11 -15.38
N LYS A 336 14.83 1.24 -14.89
CA LYS A 336 15.64 2.25 -14.22
C LYS A 336 15.76 1.92 -12.72
N GLU A 337 16.42 2.65 -11.94
CA GLU A 337 17.01 2.47 -10.60
C GLU A 337 16.24 1.70 -9.50
N PHE A 338 14.98 1.35 -9.68
CA PHE A 338 14.15 0.67 -8.68
C PHE A 338 14.21 -0.86 -8.73
N LYS A 339 15.38 -1.43 -8.89
CA LYS A 339 15.51 -2.89 -8.98
C LYS A 339 15.27 -3.63 -7.67
N LYS A 340 15.26 -2.92 -6.55
CA LYS A 340 15.04 -3.52 -5.22
C LYS A 340 14.19 -2.60 -4.35
N SER A 341 12.92 -2.89 -4.26
CA SER A 341 12.03 -2.27 -3.30
C SER A 341 12.39 -2.65 -1.87
N PHE A 342 11.91 -1.87 -0.90
CA PHE A 342 12.03 -2.21 0.52
C PHE A 342 11.46 -3.61 0.81
N ALA A 343 10.32 -3.95 0.22
CA ALA A 343 9.72 -5.27 0.29
C ALA A 343 10.66 -6.39 -0.21
N PHE A 344 11.36 -6.15 -1.31
CA PHE A 344 12.34 -7.09 -1.85
C PHE A 344 13.51 -7.31 -0.91
N ARG A 345 13.99 -6.25 -0.27
CA ARG A 345 15.06 -6.34 0.71
C ARG A 345 14.65 -7.17 1.93
N MET A 346 13.45 -6.96 2.45
CA MET A 346 12.92 -7.75 3.58
C MET A 346 12.86 -9.23 3.26
N LYS A 347 12.37 -9.62 2.09
CA LYS A 347 12.39 -11.01 1.63
C LYS A 347 13.79 -11.58 1.56
N THR A 348 14.70 -10.83 0.95
CA THR A 348 16.10 -11.29 0.79
C THR A 348 16.78 -11.45 2.14
N ASP A 349 16.55 -10.56 3.08
CA ASP A 349 17.13 -10.63 4.41
C ASP A 349 16.53 -11.80 5.21
N SER A 350 15.23 -12.06 5.05
CA SER A 350 14.58 -13.23 5.63
C SER A 350 15.13 -14.53 5.04
N GLU A 351 15.27 -14.62 3.71
CA GLU A 351 15.92 -15.77 3.06
C GLU A 351 17.34 -16.01 3.58
N LYS A 352 18.14 -14.95 3.71
CA LYS A 352 19.51 -15.05 4.26
C LYS A 352 19.53 -15.55 5.71
N LYS A 353 18.56 -15.14 6.51
CA LYS A 353 18.42 -15.63 7.90
C LYS A 353 18.08 -17.12 7.91
N LEU A 354 17.11 -17.53 7.08
CA LEU A 354 16.73 -18.94 6.95
C LEU A 354 17.91 -19.82 6.61
N THR A 355 18.73 -19.40 5.64
CA THR A 355 19.89 -20.20 5.21
C THR A 355 21.01 -20.28 6.25
N LYS A 356 21.01 -19.40 7.24
CA LYS A 356 22.03 -19.37 8.31
C LYS A 356 21.69 -20.24 9.53
N HIS A 357 20.44 -20.68 9.69
CA HIS A 357 20.00 -21.25 10.94
C HIS A 357 20.28 -22.73 11.13
N SER A 358 20.17 -23.55 10.12
CA SER A 358 20.42 -24.97 10.21
C SER A 358 20.51 -25.63 8.84
N GLY A 359 20.98 -26.87 8.81
CA GLY A 359 20.97 -27.68 7.59
C GLY A 359 19.59 -27.85 6.97
N PHE A 360 18.52 -27.76 7.76
CA PHE A 360 17.16 -27.75 7.25
C PHE A 360 16.91 -26.55 6.34
N TYR A 361 17.21 -25.36 6.78
CA TYR A 361 17.02 -24.15 5.99
C TYR A 361 17.94 -24.09 4.76
N GLU A 362 19.16 -24.54 4.90
CA GLU A 362 20.07 -24.66 3.76
C GLU A 362 19.55 -25.60 2.69
N ARG A 363 19.05 -26.76 3.08
CA ARG A 363 18.50 -27.77 2.17
C ARG A 363 17.24 -27.27 1.47
N THR A 364 16.39 -26.58 2.18
CA THR A 364 15.09 -26.12 1.65
C THR A 364 15.17 -24.78 0.93
N SER A 365 16.22 -24.00 1.12
CA SER A 365 16.32 -22.63 0.60
C SER A 365 16.10 -22.53 -0.92
N LYS A 366 16.62 -23.47 -1.69
CA LYS A 366 16.41 -23.52 -3.14
C LYS A 366 15.00 -23.93 -3.52
N LEU A 367 14.42 -24.87 -2.81
CA LEU A 367 13.08 -25.40 -3.07
C LEU A 367 12.01 -24.36 -2.75
N THR A 368 12.23 -23.59 -1.70
CA THR A 368 11.25 -22.62 -1.19
C THR A 368 11.41 -21.22 -1.76
N ARG A 369 12.50 -20.91 -2.48
CA ARG A 369 12.76 -19.57 -2.99
C ARG A 369 11.62 -18.99 -3.83
N ASN A 370 11.13 -19.75 -4.81
CA ASN A 370 10.00 -19.30 -5.64
C ASN A 370 8.73 -19.13 -4.80
N PHE A 371 8.57 -19.93 -3.79
CA PHE A 371 7.43 -19.86 -2.89
C PHE A 371 7.49 -18.59 -2.03
N VAL A 372 8.65 -18.24 -1.50
CA VAL A 372 8.88 -16.97 -0.80
C VAL A 372 8.54 -15.80 -1.73
N ASP A 373 9.07 -15.80 -2.94
CA ASP A 373 8.81 -14.74 -3.94
C ASP A 373 7.34 -14.63 -4.32
N ALA A 374 6.65 -15.76 -4.46
CA ALA A 374 5.25 -15.77 -4.82
C ALA A 374 4.35 -15.25 -3.68
N ARG A 375 4.60 -15.66 -2.47
CA ARG A 375 3.74 -15.34 -1.32
C ARG A 375 4.20 -14.13 -0.52
N GLY A 376 5.43 -13.72 -0.69
CA GLY A 376 6.00 -12.66 0.10
C GLY A 376 6.40 -13.05 1.51
N PHE A 377 6.23 -14.31 1.88
CA PHE A 377 6.67 -14.81 3.17
C PHE A 377 7.11 -16.27 3.04
N TRP A 378 8.05 -16.68 3.86
CA TRP A 378 8.56 -18.05 3.79
C TRP A 378 7.56 -19.03 4.42
N LEU A 379 7.17 -19.98 3.62
CA LEU A 379 6.45 -21.16 4.05
C LEU A 379 7.02 -22.31 3.22
N PRO A 380 7.54 -23.37 3.81
CA PRO A 380 8.03 -24.50 3.05
C PRO A 380 6.93 -25.04 2.15
N ASN A 381 7.08 -24.85 0.83
CA ASN A 381 6.08 -25.34 -0.13
C ASN A 381 6.00 -26.86 -0.13
N ASP A 382 7.06 -27.50 0.30
CA ASP A 382 7.12 -28.95 0.50
C ASP A 382 6.70 -29.38 1.91
N TYR A 383 5.98 -28.51 2.60
CA TYR A 383 5.55 -28.76 3.98
C TYR A 383 4.79 -30.07 4.14
N THR A 384 4.06 -30.46 3.11
CA THR A 384 3.35 -31.74 3.05
C THR A 384 4.23 -32.92 2.65
N LYS A 385 5.43 -32.68 2.16
CA LYS A 385 6.35 -33.75 1.82
C LYS A 385 7.02 -34.28 3.08
N SER A 386 6.96 -35.56 3.26
CA SER A 386 7.40 -36.22 4.49
C SER A 386 8.80 -35.83 4.97
N GLY A 387 9.74 -35.64 4.04
CA GLY A 387 11.12 -35.29 4.40
C GLY A 387 11.25 -33.96 5.10
N LEU A 388 10.61 -32.91 4.55
CA LEU A 388 10.69 -31.57 5.11
C LEU A 388 9.88 -31.43 6.40
N VAL A 389 8.70 -32.04 6.44
CA VAL A 389 7.87 -32.03 7.65
C VAL A 389 8.57 -32.79 8.79
N ASN A 390 9.14 -33.93 8.50
CA ASN A 390 9.86 -34.70 9.50
C ASN A 390 11.09 -33.96 10.02
N GLU A 391 11.83 -33.31 9.16
CA GLU A 391 13.00 -32.53 9.57
C GLU A 391 12.62 -31.29 10.39
N TYR A 392 11.47 -30.69 10.08
CA TYR A 392 10.98 -29.53 10.81
C TYR A 392 10.42 -29.88 12.19
N ASN A 393 9.82 -31.09 12.33
CA ASN A 393 9.22 -31.55 13.57
C ASN A 393 10.17 -32.41 14.42
N ALA A 394 11.36 -32.69 13.94
CA ALA A 394 12.39 -33.42 14.66
C ALA A 394 13.36 -32.50 15.40
#